data_60249bfbcd615fb631780b17ce0f3849
#
_entry.id   60249bfbcd615fb631780b17ce0f3849
#
_cell.length_a   1.000
_cell.length_b   1.000
_cell.length_c   1.000
_cell.angle_alpha   90.00
_cell.angle_beta   90.00
_cell.angle_gamma   90.00
#
_symmetry.space_group_name_H-M   'P 1'
#
loop_
_entity.id
_entity.type
_entity.pdbx_description
1 polymer ?
#
loop_
_entity_poly.entity_id
_entity_poly.type
_entity_poly.pdbx_seq_one_letter_code
_entity_poly.pdbx_strand_id
1 'polypeptide(L)'
;MDNFKDSFRFKHCALFLALCSTGVMVDRVEAMQMDLGDSDWKLRWDNTIKYSQAWRLQGQDSRLTNASTANGLYPSIQSQGDKNFSRGLVSNRLDLFSEMDLSRKNYGLRVSGAAWYDDIYNKDTDSSEQPHFLSETRKLHGRDAEILDAFVFLRGDLGEDSQGVVRVGRHSLIYGESLFYGGNGIANAQGPSDVVKLLSVPGTQFKEILRPVNQISGQLQINPQLSVGAYYQFEWERSNVPGAGSYLSDVDAIGYGSGPLREVFGNDTVNAGDLKPRNSGQGGMQIRYKPDGTELELGFYAAQYHDKAPSGLYAYLDGAASAATGLPILGSYRQVYAEDIKTAGVSFSTAHGPFNFAGETSVRWNAPLVSNLQVVAPGLDVDGGDNELFARGKTAHANLSAIYLLSPTSFWDGGSALAELAWNRTLSVTKNAAALDSNTTRDATALRVLLEPAYFQVIDGIDLTVPIGMGVVLDGRSSAVSKAGFGNTHSGDWSVGLKATYLQRWDVGLNYVNFFGAPKAGLREDGNFSYGQSLADRDFVSLYVKTSF
;
A
#
# COMPACT_ATOMS: atom_id res chain seq x y z
N MET A 1 18.83 -38.07 -22.91
CA MET A 1 19.95 -38.19 -21.94
C MET A 1 21.01 -37.21 -22.42
N ASP A 2 20.92 -36.00 -21.84
CA ASP A 2 22.12 -35.16 -21.71
C ASP A 2 21.74 -33.84 -21.07
N ASN A 3 22.47 -33.60 -19.98
CA ASN A 3 22.74 -32.31 -19.34
C ASN A 3 21.68 -31.58 -18.52
N PHE A 4 21.39 -32.16 -17.37
CA PHE A 4 21.13 -31.41 -16.15
C PHE A 4 22.49 -31.09 -15.49
N LYS A 5 23.08 -29.96 -15.81
CA LYS A 5 24.20 -29.35 -15.08
C LYS A 5 24.18 -27.84 -15.28
N ASP A 6 23.23 -27.14 -14.60
CA ASP A 6 23.45 -25.75 -14.30
C ASP A 6 23.61 -25.60 -12.79
N SER A 7 24.84 -25.31 -12.46
CA SER A 7 25.34 -25.16 -11.11
C SER A 7 24.70 -23.97 -10.42
N PHE A 8 23.91 -24.22 -9.41
CA PHE A 8 23.51 -23.26 -8.37
C PHE A 8 24.77 -22.53 -7.87
N ARG A 9 24.94 -21.28 -8.31
CA ARG A 9 26.00 -20.42 -7.80
C ARG A 9 25.66 -19.91 -6.40
N PHE A 10 25.96 -20.69 -5.40
CA PHE A 10 25.96 -20.36 -3.98
C PHE A 10 27.04 -19.33 -3.57
N LYS A 11 27.49 -18.45 -4.45
CA LYS A 11 28.60 -17.54 -4.12
C LYS A 11 28.19 -16.31 -3.29
N HIS A 12 26.92 -15.99 -3.18
CA HIS A 12 26.46 -14.83 -2.39
C HIS A 12 25.92 -15.19 -1.01
N CYS A 13 25.46 -16.41 -0.77
CA CYS A 13 25.13 -16.89 0.57
C CYS A 13 26.36 -17.03 1.49
N ALA A 14 27.54 -17.31 0.95
CA ALA A 14 28.76 -17.49 1.74
C ALA A 14 29.27 -16.18 2.35
N LEU A 15 28.97 -15.03 1.77
CA LEU A 15 29.39 -13.73 2.31
C LEU A 15 28.56 -13.32 3.53
N PHE A 16 27.28 -13.69 3.57
CA PHE A 16 26.39 -13.38 4.70
C PHE A 16 26.60 -14.34 5.88
N LEU A 17 26.87 -15.61 5.60
CA LEU A 17 27.27 -16.60 6.63
C LEU A 17 28.65 -16.29 7.23
N ALA A 18 29.56 -15.68 6.45
CA ALA A 18 30.87 -15.24 6.95
C ALA A 18 30.78 -14.02 7.88
N LEU A 19 29.81 -13.12 7.66
CA LEU A 19 29.52 -12.01 8.58
C LEU A 19 28.87 -12.46 9.89
N CYS A 20 28.15 -13.59 9.89
CA CYS A 20 27.61 -14.19 11.12
C CYS A 20 28.62 -15.04 11.90
N SER A 21 29.75 -15.45 11.28
CA SER A 21 30.75 -16.32 11.91
C SER A 21 31.92 -15.57 12.56
N THR A 22 32.07 -14.26 12.29
CA THR A 22 32.96 -13.42 13.09
C THR A 22 32.20 -13.00 14.34
N GLY A 23 32.35 -13.80 15.40
CA GLY A 23 31.79 -13.53 16.72
C GLY A 23 32.36 -12.24 17.30
N VAL A 24 31.84 -11.12 16.86
CA VAL A 24 31.86 -9.89 17.65
C VAL A 24 30.83 -10.12 18.74
N MET A 25 31.28 -10.39 19.96
CA MET A 25 30.45 -10.27 21.15
C MET A 25 29.96 -8.82 21.20
N VAL A 26 28.80 -8.57 20.62
CA VAL A 26 28.06 -7.34 20.83
C VAL A 26 27.22 -7.58 22.06
N ASP A 27 27.66 -7.02 23.18
CA ASP A 27 26.86 -6.88 24.40
C ASP A 27 25.44 -6.40 24.04
N ARG A 28 24.46 -6.76 24.87
CA ARG A 28 23.05 -6.42 24.73
C ARG A 28 22.87 -5.03 24.16
N VAL A 29 22.55 -4.94 22.87
CA VAL A 29 22.13 -3.70 22.26
C VAL A 29 20.61 -3.68 22.37
N GLU A 30 20.12 -3.26 23.53
CA GLU A 30 18.80 -2.64 23.64
C GLU A 30 18.80 -1.41 22.71
N ALA A 31 17.61 -1.03 22.14
CA ALA A 31 17.43 0.25 21.49
C ALA A 31 18.31 1.29 22.18
N MET A 32 19.25 1.88 21.42
CA MET A 32 20.37 2.61 22.03
C MET A 32 19.85 3.90 22.70
N GLN A 33 19.37 3.75 23.94
CA GLN A 33 19.10 4.91 24.78
C GLN A 33 20.46 5.47 25.20
N MET A 34 20.88 6.53 24.51
CA MET A 34 22.11 7.22 24.86
C MET A 34 21.88 8.01 26.13
N ASP A 35 22.63 7.65 27.18
CA ASP A 35 22.71 8.48 28.37
C ASP A 35 23.49 9.76 28.03
N LEU A 36 22.82 10.89 28.06
CA LEU A 36 23.40 12.22 27.82
C LEU A 36 23.91 12.87 29.12
N GLY A 37 24.26 12.04 30.10
CA GLY A 37 24.73 12.46 31.41
C GLY A 37 23.61 13.12 32.25
N ASP A 38 23.96 14.10 33.10
CA ASP A 38 23.00 14.77 33.99
C ASP A 38 21.97 15.66 33.26
N SER A 39 21.81 15.50 31.94
CA SER A 39 20.86 16.30 31.17
C SER A 39 19.45 15.70 31.21
N ASP A 40 18.43 16.57 31.22
CA ASP A 40 17.02 16.16 31.08
C ASP A 40 16.69 15.60 29.66
N TRP A 41 17.62 15.58 28.73
CA TRP A 41 17.43 15.10 27.37
C TRP A 41 17.53 13.58 27.31
N LYS A 42 16.64 12.95 26.55
CA LYS A 42 16.64 11.53 26.23
C LYS A 42 16.80 11.38 24.73
N LEU A 43 17.83 10.65 24.31
CA LEU A 43 18.06 10.28 22.91
C LEU A 43 17.86 8.78 22.78
N ARG A 44 16.97 8.39 21.88
CA ARG A 44 16.76 7.00 21.45
C ARG A 44 17.04 6.92 19.95
N TRP A 45 17.83 5.95 19.55
CA TRP A 45 18.14 5.70 18.15
C TRP A 45 18.02 4.22 17.83
N ASP A 46 17.05 3.89 17.00
CA ASP A 46 16.73 2.54 16.57
C ASP A 46 17.08 2.35 15.10
N ASN A 47 17.74 1.26 14.77
CA ASN A 47 18.03 0.88 13.41
C ASN A 47 17.48 -0.52 13.12
N THR A 48 16.93 -0.73 11.93
CA THR A 48 16.50 -2.03 11.43
C THR A 48 17.18 -2.30 10.11
N ILE A 49 17.87 -3.43 10.01
CA ILE A 49 18.44 -3.94 8.76
C ILE A 49 17.66 -5.20 8.39
N LYS A 50 17.27 -5.27 7.12
CA LYS A 50 16.55 -6.42 6.58
C LYS A 50 17.14 -6.80 5.21
N TYR A 51 17.44 -8.08 5.06
CA TYR A 51 17.77 -8.68 3.76
C TYR A 51 16.63 -9.61 3.35
N SER A 52 16.20 -9.53 2.09
CA SER A 52 15.11 -10.36 1.57
C SER A 52 15.35 -10.80 0.14
N GLN A 53 14.78 -11.95 -0.20
CA GLN A 53 14.74 -12.49 -1.56
C GLN A 53 13.33 -12.98 -1.87
N ALA A 54 12.95 -12.90 -3.15
CA ALA A 54 11.69 -13.48 -3.63
C ALA A 54 11.92 -14.19 -4.97
N TRP A 55 11.24 -15.32 -5.17
CA TRP A 55 11.35 -16.17 -6.36
C TRP A 55 9.97 -16.43 -6.95
N ARG A 56 9.80 -16.14 -8.24
CA ARG A 56 8.66 -16.55 -9.05
C ARG A 56 8.70 -18.06 -9.26
N LEU A 57 7.57 -18.74 -9.03
CA LEU A 57 7.46 -20.20 -9.15
C LEU A 57 6.79 -20.62 -10.46
N GLN A 58 5.78 -19.90 -10.93
CA GLN A 58 5.06 -20.19 -12.16
C GLN A 58 5.69 -19.49 -13.37
N GLY A 59 5.55 -20.09 -14.56
CA GLY A 59 5.88 -19.44 -15.82
C GLY A 59 4.80 -18.41 -16.20
N GLN A 60 5.15 -17.55 -17.15
CA GLN A 60 4.24 -16.57 -17.74
C GLN A 60 3.02 -17.24 -18.38
N ASP A 61 1.82 -16.73 -18.13
CA ASP A 61 0.57 -17.16 -18.78
C ASP A 61 0.31 -16.32 -20.03
N SER A 62 0.19 -16.97 -21.18
CA SER A 62 -0.08 -16.29 -22.45
C SER A 62 -1.36 -15.46 -22.48
N ARG A 63 -2.34 -15.78 -21.62
CA ARG A 63 -3.58 -15.00 -21.46
C ARG A 63 -3.32 -13.63 -20.82
N LEU A 64 -2.21 -13.47 -20.10
CA LEU A 64 -1.80 -12.24 -19.44
C LEU A 64 -0.75 -11.47 -20.27
N THR A 65 0.18 -12.19 -20.93
CA THR A 65 1.27 -11.58 -21.72
C THR A 65 0.86 -11.20 -23.12
N ASN A 66 -0.06 -11.96 -23.76
CA ASN A 66 -0.44 -11.81 -25.16
C ASN A 66 -1.86 -11.20 -25.33
N ALA A 67 -2.37 -10.53 -24.29
CA ALA A 67 -3.65 -9.83 -24.39
C ALA A 67 -3.54 -8.76 -25.49
N SER A 68 -3.94 -9.10 -26.71
CA SER A 68 -4.02 -8.17 -27.83
C SER A 68 -5.42 -7.56 -27.90
N THR A 69 -5.49 -6.30 -28.28
CA THR A 69 -6.77 -5.67 -28.63
C THR A 69 -7.13 -6.07 -30.06
N ALA A 70 -8.18 -6.83 -30.25
CA ALA A 70 -8.63 -7.31 -31.57
C ALA A 70 -8.93 -6.16 -32.56
N ASN A 71 -9.15 -4.94 -32.08
CA ASN A 71 -9.55 -3.80 -32.88
C ASN A 71 -8.50 -2.70 -33.04
N GLY A 72 -7.31 -2.83 -32.43
CA GLY A 72 -6.22 -1.84 -32.55
C GLY A 72 -6.52 -0.44 -32.01
N LEU A 73 -7.69 -0.22 -31.37
CA LEU A 73 -8.14 1.10 -30.89
C LEU A 73 -7.56 1.48 -29.54
N TYR A 74 -7.18 0.51 -28.73
CA TYR A 74 -6.53 0.74 -27.46
C TYR A 74 -5.22 -0.03 -27.43
N PRO A 75 -4.18 0.49 -26.78
CA PRO A 75 -2.95 -0.26 -26.64
C PRO A 75 -3.30 -1.60 -26.03
N SER A 76 -2.67 -2.65 -26.50
CA SER A 76 -2.48 -3.80 -25.65
C SER A 76 -1.69 -3.28 -24.45
N ILE A 77 -2.37 -2.88 -23.39
CA ILE A 77 -1.74 -2.56 -22.12
C ILE A 77 -1.29 -3.90 -21.56
N GLN A 78 -0.19 -4.34 -22.12
CA GLN A 78 0.49 -5.54 -21.71
C GLN A 78 1.16 -5.20 -20.40
N SER A 79 0.97 -6.04 -19.43
CA SER A 79 1.72 -5.95 -18.20
C SER A 79 3.18 -6.32 -18.49
N GLN A 80 4.04 -5.32 -18.74
CA GLN A 80 5.49 -5.53 -18.83
C GLN A 80 6.03 -6.17 -17.54
N GLY A 81 5.39 -5.92 -16.40
CA GLY A 81 5.71 -6.57 -15.15
C GLY A 81 5.62 -8.09 -15.20
N ASP A 82 4.81 -8.68 -16.09
CA ASP A 82 4.82 -10.11 -16.32
C ASP A 82 5.98 -10.54 -17.23
N LYS A 83 6.20 -9.81 -18.34
CA LYS A 83 7.23 -10.13 -19.33
C LYS A 83 8.65 -9.94 -18.81
N ASN A 84 8.84 -8.98 -17.89
CA ASN A 84 10.16 -8.63 -17.36
C ASN A 84 10.76 -9.69 -16.44
N PHE A 85 10.00 -10.70 -16.04
CA PHE A 85 10.44 -11.72 -15.08
C PHE A 85 10.08 -13.12 -15.56
N SER A 86 11.09 -13.94 -15.80
CA SER A 86 10.94 -15.39 -15.95
C SER A 86 10.81 -16.08 -14.58
N ARG A 87 10.69 -17.42 -14.58
CA ARG A 87 10.82 -18.20 -13.33
C ARG A 87 12.18 -17.97 -12.70
N GLY A 88 12.19 -17.75 -11.38
CA GLY A 88 13.42 -17.53 -10.64
C GLY A 88 13.39 -16.30 -9.77
N LEU A 89 14.54 -15.71 -9.53
CA LEU A 89 14.71 -14.60 -8.59
C LEU A 89 14.08 -13.32 -9.16
N VAL A 90 13.12 -12.75 -8.43
CA VAL A 90 12.39 -11.51 -8.81
C VAL A 90 12.71 -10.33 -7.88
N SER A 91 13.34 -10.58 -6.73
CA SER A 91 13.83 -9.55 -5.81
C SER A 91 15.04 -10.09 -5.03
N ASN A 92 16.04 -9.26 -4.84
CA ASN A 92 17.22 -9.51 -4.01
C ASN A 92 17.63 -8.21 -3.34
N ARG A 93 17.06 -7.96 -2.15
CA ARG A 93 16.90 -6.64 -1.58
C ARG A 93 17.49 -6.51 -0.19
N LEU A 94 18.19 -5.40 0.04
CA LEU A 94 18.63 -4.92 1.35
C LEU A 94 17.86 -3.65 1.70
N ASP A 95 17.26 -3.60 2.88
CA ASP A 95 16.57 -2.44 3.44
C ASP A 95 17.26 -1.99 4.73
N LEU A 96 17.34 -0.68 4.91
CA LEU A 96 17.71 0.00 6.14
C LEU A 96 16.58 0.94 6.55
N PHE A 97 16.14 0.85 7.80
CA PHE A 97 15.26 1.82 8.43
C PHE A 97 15.94 2.36 9.68
N SER A 98 15.94 3.68 9.84
CA SER A 98 16.58 4.36 10.98
C SER A 98 15.59 5.37 11.57
N GLU A 99 15.45 5.38 12.89
CA GLU A 99 14.53 6.24 13.63
C GLU A 99 15.25 6.83 14.84
N MET A 100 15.24 8.15 14.97
CA MET A 100 15.84 8.88 16.07
C MET A 100 14.79 9.75 16.77
N ASP A 101 14.65 9.55 18.07
CA ASP A 101 13.82 10.34 18.96
C ASP A 101 14.69 11.13 19.94
N LEU A 102 14.58 12.44 19.93
CA LEU A 102 15.19 13.32 20.93
C LEU A 102 14.08 14.03 21.70
N SER A 103 14.04 13.85 23.02
CA SER A 103 12.99 14.45 23.85
C SER A 103 13.52 15.02 25.15
N ARG A 104 12.86 16.06 25.64
CA ARG A 104 13.10 16.67 26.95
C ARG A 104 11.78 17.08 27.54
N LYS A 105 11.40 16.49 28.71
CA LYS A 105 10.13 16.79 29.38
C LYS A 105 8.95 16.76 28.39
N ASN A 106 8.42 17.91 28.05
CA ASN A 106 7.18 18.09 27.29
C ASN A 106 7.37 18.31 25.80
N TYR A 107 8.59 18.39 25.29
CA TYR A 107 8.85 18.62 23.86
C TYR A 107 9.96 17.72 23.34
N GLY A 108 9.97 17.55 22.04
CA GLY A 108 11.01 16.78 21.36
C GLY A 108 10.84 16.80 19.85
N LEU A 109 11.68 16.03 19.22
CA LEU A 109 11.66 15.83 17.78
C LEU A 109 11.83 14.34 17.46
N ARG A 110 11.28 13.93 16.31
CA ARG A 110 11.52 12.63 15.68
C ARG A 110 12.00 12.85 14.26
N VAL A 111 13.03 12.08 13.88
CA VAL A 111 13.47 11.95 12.49
C VAL A 111 13.60 10.48 12.18
N SER A 112 13.01 10.03 11.08
CA SER A 112 13.18 8.67 10.57
C SER A 112 13.41 8.67 9.08
N GLY A 113 14.06 7.62 8.58
CA GLY A 113 14.33 7.46 7.17
C GLY A 113 14.49 5.98 6.80
N ALA A 114 14.31 5.71 5.52
CA ALA A 114 14.49 4.40 4.93
C ALA A 114 15.41 4.49 3.71
N ALA A 115 16.19 3.43 3.48
CA ALA A 115 16.98 3.27 2.27
C ALA A 115 16.90 1.82 1.82
N TRP A 116 16.97 1.59 0.49
CA TRP A 116 16.92 0.25 -0.05
C TRP A 116 17.77 0.09 -1.31
N TYR A 117 18.19 -1.13 -1.53
CA TYR A 117 18.87 -1.57 -2.74
C TYR A 117 18.39 -2.97 -3.14
N ASP A 118 17.82 -3.11 -4.32
CA ASP A 118 17.43 -4.39 -4.91
C ASP A 118 18.23 -4.62 -6.19
N ASP A 119 19.05 -5.67 -6.19
CA ASP A 119 19.97 -6.01 -7.28
C ASP A 119 19.21 -6.36 -8.58
N ILE A 120 18.02 -6.96 -8.50
CA ILE A 120 17.25 -7.36 -9.68
C ILE A 120 16.76 -6.16 -10.46
N TYR A 121 16.22 -5.15 -9.79
CA TYR A 121 15.72 -3.94 -10.45
C TYR A 121 16.83 -2.98 -10.92
N ASN A 122 18.09 -3.25 -10.61
CA ASN A 122 19.25 -2.51 -11.09
C ASN A 122 19.98 -3.24 -12.25
N LYS A 123 19.43 -4.36 -12.75
CA LYS A 123 19.90 -5.13 -13.91
C LYS A 123 18.92 -5.03 -15.08
N ASP A 124 19.26 -5.73 -16.16
CA ASP A 124 18.39 -5.90 -17.31
C ASP A 124 17.20 -6.80 -16.95
N THR A 125 16.10 -6.62 -17.65
CA THR A 125 14.91 -7.47 -17.54
C THR A 125 15.05 -8.70 -18.44
N ASP A 126 14.15 -9.67 -18.26
CA ASP A 126 14.08 -10.83 -19.17
C ASP A 126 13.33 -10.51 -20.48
N SER A 127 12.74 -9.31 -20.59
CA SER A 127 11.97 -8.89 -21.75
C SER A 127 12.82 -8.20 -22.80
N SER A 128 12.79 -8.69 -24.04
CA SER A 128 13.42 -8.00 -25.18
C SER A 128 12.70 -6.71 -25.59
N GLU A 129 11.43 -6.55 -25.22
CA GLU A 129 10.63 -5.36 -25.53
C GLU A 129 10.98 -4.18 -24.62
N GLN A 130 11.36 -4.46 -23.37
CA GLN A 130 11.79 -3.48 -22.38
C GLN A 130 13.03 -4.00 -21.64
N PRO A 131 14.22 -3.93 -22.24
CA PRO A 131 15.41 -4.55 -21.68
C PRO A 131 15.86 -3.94 -20.35
N HIS A 132 15.41 -2.73 -20.02
CA HIS A 132 15.76 -2.04 -18.77
C HIS A 132 14.50 -1.55 -18.06
N PHE A 133 14.51 -1.62 -16.72
CA PHE A 133 13.48 -0.96 -15.92
C PHE A 133 13.52 0.55 -16.10
N LEU A 134 12.35 1.17 -16.18
CA LEU A 134 12.22 2.62 -16.26
C LEU A 134 12.79 3.28 -15.01
N SER A 135 13.29 4.51 -15.13
CA SER A 135 14.01 5.22 -14.06
C SER A 135 13.22 5.29 -12.75
N GLU A 136 11.92 5.63 -12.86
CA GLU A 136 11.05 5.76 -11.69
C GLU A 136 10.72 4.40 -11.04
N THR A 137 10.53 3.35 -11.84
CA THR A 137 10.37 1.97 -11.34
C THR A 137 11.64 1.51 -10.62
N ARG A 138 12.81 1.79 -11.21
CA ARG A 138 14.11 1.48 -10.60
C ARG A 138 14.33 2.27 -9.31
N LYS A 139 13.89 3.53 -9.24
CA LYS A 139 13.93 4.32 -8.03
C LYS A 139 13.06 3.70 -6.93
N LEU A 140 11.82 3.35 -7.25
CA LEU A 140 10.84 2.84 -6.29
C LEU A 140 11.20 1.43 -5.78
N HIS A 141 11.64 0.54 -6.67
CA HIS A 141 11.92 -0.86 -6.34
C HIS A 141 13.41 -1.16 -6.19
N GLY A 142 14.27 -0.55 -7.03
CA GLY A 142 15.66 -0.91 -7.14
C GLY A 142 16.59 -0.21 -6.16
N ARG A 143 16.50 1.12 -6.02
CA ARG A 143 17.34 1.86 -5.06
C ARG A 143 16.85 3.27 -4.83
N ASP A 144 16.69 3.64 -3.58
CA ASP A 144 16.46 5.01 -3.14
C ASP A 144 16.76 5.16 -1.65
N ALA A 145 16.68 6.41 -1.18
CA ALA A 145 16.67 6.76 0.23
C ALA A 145 15.66 7.89 0.44
N GLU A 146 14.83 7.78 1.45
CA GLU A 146 13.77 8.74 1.76
C GLU A 146 13.74 9.11 3.24
N ILE A 147 13.45 10.38 3.53
CA ILE A 147 13.09 10.81 4.87
C ILE A 147 11.59 10.54 5.05
N LEU A 148 11.26 9.80 6.11
CA LEU A 148 9.90 9.52 6.51
C LEU A 148 9.42 10.55 7.52
N ASP A 149 9.56 10.30 8.81
CA ASP A 149 9.20 11.31 9.82
C ASP A 149 10.25 12.40 9.94
N ALA A 150 9.81 13.63 10.11
CA ALA A 150 10.63 14.77 10.47
C ALA A 150 9.74 15.84 11.14
N PHE A 151 9.49 15.71 12.43
CA PHE A 151 8.57 16.60 13.14
C PHE A 151 9.02 16.93 14.55
N VAL A 152 8.52 18.04 15.06
CA VAL A 152 8.61 18.43 16.45
C VAL A 152 7.26 18.21 17.13
N PHE A 153 7.30 17.96 18.43
CA PHE A 153 6.10 17.83 19.23
C PHE A 153 6.19 18.61 20.55
N LEU A 154 5.03 19.06 21.01
CA LEU A 154 4.82 19.65 22.32
C LEU A 154 3.68 18.90 23.00
N ARG A 155 3.91 18.47 24.25
CA ARG A 155 2.90 17.88 25.13
C ARG A 155 2.68 18.77 26.34
N GLY A 156 1.49 18.77 26.90
CA GLY A 156 1.22 19.55 28.11
C GLY A 156 -0.01 19.05 28.83
N ASP A 157 0.03 19.15 30.15
CA ASP A 157 -1.14 18.97 30.99
C ASP A 157 -1.85 20.33 31.04
N LEU A 158 -3.15 20.32 30.71
CA LEU A 158 -4.01 21.51 30.65
C LEU A 158 -4.97 21.58 31.85
N GLY A 159 -4.90 20.59 32.75
CA GLY A 159 -5.71 20.41 33.96
C GLY A 159 -5.37 19.07 34.61
N GLU A 160 -6.11 18.70 35.67
CA GLU A 160 -5.88 17.44 36.41
C GLU A 160 -6.13 16.20 35.48
N ASP A 161 -7.16 16.26 34.64
CA ASP A 161 -7.58 15.16 33.76
C ASP A 161 -7.41 15.48 32.27
N SER A 162 -6.76 16.59 31.94
CA SER A 162 -6.69 17.10 30.57
C SER A 162 -5.26 17.16 30.09
N GLN A 163 -4.96 16.47 28.98
CA GLN A 163 -3.63 16.43 28.37
C GLN A 163 -3.71 16.68 26.86
N GLY A 164 -2.81 17.49 26.34
CA GLY A 164 -2.71 17.82 24.92
C GLY A 164 -1.37 17.45 24.29
N VAL A 165 -1.40 17.13 23.00
CA VAL A 165 -0.21 17.00 22.17
C VAL A 165 -0.42 17.71 20.83
N VAL A 166 0.59 18.47 20.40
CA VAL A 166 0.64 19.08 19.08
C VAL A 166 1.91 18.59 18.38
N ARG A 167 1.78 18.25 17.10
CA ARG A 167 2.91 17.86 16.22
C ARG A 167 2.92 18.75 15.00
N VAL A 168 4.12 19.16 14.57
CA VAL A 168 4.31 20.00 13.38
C VAL A 168 5.49 19.46 12.58
N GLY A 169 5.29 19.25 11.31
CA GLY A 169 6.27 18.70 10.37
C GLY A 169 5.77 17.45 9.66
N ARG A 170 6.69 16.69 9.11
CA ARG A 170 6.39 15.48 8.34
C ARG A 170 6.12 14.31 9.29
N HIS A 171 4.87 13.85 9.37
CA HIS A 171 4.47 12.72 10.22
C HIS A 171 3.24 12.02 9.66
N SER A 172 3.03 10.76 10.09
CA SER A 172 1.84 10.00 9.76
C SER A 172 0.75 10.15 10.81
N LEU A 173 -0.49 10.09 10.38
CA LEU A 173 -1.69 10.11 11.22
C LEU A 173 -2.69 9.09 10.68
N ILE A 174 -3.38 8.38 11.58
CA ILE A 174 -4.46 7.45 11.21
C ILE A 174 -5.66 7.70 12.12
N TYR A 175 -6.82 7.84 11.52
CA TYR A 175 -8.13 7.82 12.15
C TYR A 175 -8.94 6.64 11.61
N GLY A 176 -9.87 6.12 12.40
CA GLY A 176 -10.70 4.97 12.04
C GLY A 176 -10.19 3.66 12.63
N GLU A 177 -10.88 2.56 12.30
CA GLU A 177 -10.70 1.23 12.90
C GLU A 177 -10.46 0.12 11.85
N SER A 178 -10.17 0.47 10.59
CA SER A 178 -9.89 -0.52 9.54
C SER A 178 -8.55 -1.22 9.78
N LEU A 179 -8.50 -2.55 9.61
CA LEU A 179 -7.29 -3.36 9.74
C LEU A 179 -6.58 -3.56 8.39
N PHE A 180 -7.31 -4.00 7.36
CA PHE A 180 -6.75 -4.40 6.06
C PHE A 180 -7.23 -3.52 4.91
N TYR A 181 -8.47 -3.00 5.01
CA TYR A 181 -9.12 -2.25 3.93
C TYR A 181 -9.10 -0.74 4.18
N GLY A 182 -7.95 -0.17 4.55
CA GLY A 182 -7.80 1.27 4.83
C GLY A 182 -8.28 2.18 3.69
N GLY A 183 -8.13 1.76 2.43
CA GLY A 183 -8.69 2.49 1.27
C GLY A 183 -10.23 2.55 1.23
N ASN A 184 -10.91 1.56 1.84
CA ASN A 184 -12.35 1.56 2.06
C ASN A 184 -12.73 2.36 3.31
N GLY A 185 -11.85 2.42 4.28
CA GLY A 185 -12.07 3.01 5.61
C GLY A 185 -11.92 4.53 5.67
N ILE A 186 -12.15 5.04 6.88
CA ILE A 186 -11.94 6.46 7.26
C ILE A 186 -10.45 6.84 7.08
N ALA A 187 -9.54 5.90 7.32
CA ALA A 187 -8.09 6.06 7.17
C ALA A 187 -7.64 6.56 5.79
N ASN A 188 -8.41 6.32 4.73
CA ASN A 188 -8.11 6.80 3.37
C ASN A 188 -7.94 8.34 3.27
N ALA A 189 -8.54 9.08 4.20
CA ALA A 189 -8.48 10.54 4.20
C ALA A 189 -7.18 11.12 4.78
N GLN A 190 -6.42 10.35 5.59
CA GLN A 190 -5.33 10.92 6.37
C GLN A 190 -3.99 10.98 5.65
N GLY A 191 -3.62 9.96 4.90
CA GLY A 191 -2.30 9.97 4.29
C GLY A 191 -2.11 8.92 3.20
N PRO A 192 -1.04 9.07 2.41
CA PRO A 192 -0.65 8.08 1.43
C PRO A 192 -0.06 6.83 2.10
N SER A 193 -0.09 5.73 1.39
CA SER A 193 0.52 4.46 1.82
C SER A 193 1.52 3.93 0.80
N ASP A 194 2.46 3.13 1.26
CA ASP A 194 3.41 2.40 0.42
C ASP A 194 2.90 0.97 0.18
N VAL A 195 2.12 0.82 -0.89
CA VAL A 195 1.57 -0.48 -1.30
C VAL A 195 2.67 -1.39 -1.86
N VAL A 196 3.79 -0.81 -2.34
CA VAL A 196 4.94 -1.60 -2.78
C VAL A 196 5.56 -2.34 -1.60
N LYS A 197 5.83 -1.64 -0.50
CA LYS A 197 6.35 -2.26 0.73
C LYS A 197 5.36 -3.29 1.29
N LEU A 198 4.06 -2.99 1.24
CA LEU A 198 3.02 -3.91 1.71
C LEU A 198 2.97 -5.23 0.93
N LEU A 199 3.05 -5.18 -0.40
CA LEU A 199 2.87 -6.35 -1.26
C LEU A 199 4.17 -7.07 -1.63
N SER A 200 5.26 -6.33 -1.84
CA SER A 200 6.48 -6.84 -2.48
C SER A 200 7.63 -7.06 -1.51
N VAL A 201 7.59 -6.48 -0.29
CA VAL A 201 8.72 -6.49 0.64
C VAL A 201 8.37 -7.30 1.90
N PRO A 202 8.84 -8.55 2.01
CA PRO A 202 8.48 -9.41 3.13
C PRO A 202 8.99 -8.86 4.47
N GLY A 203 8.25 -9.11 5.55
CA GLY A 203 8.61 -8.67 6.90
C GLY A 203 8.57 -7.16 7.13
N THR A 204 7.88 -6.39 6.24
CA THR A 204 7.68 -4.94 6.40
C THR A 204 6.84 -4.64 7.63
N GLN A 205 7.25 -3.61 8.38
CA GLN A 205 6.51 -3.14 9.55
C GLN A 205 5.41 -2.15 9.12
N PHE A 206 4.31 -2.09 9.87
CA PHE A 206 3.19 -1.20 9.56
C PHE A 206 3.62 0.28 9.48
N LYS A 207 4.54 0.73 10.33
CA LYS A 207 5.08 2.10 10.29
C LYS A 207 5.84 2.44 9.00
N GLU A 208 6.33 1.44 8.26
CA GLU A 208 7.01 1.62 6.98
C GLU A 208 6.02 1.72 5.80
N ILE A 209 4.76 1.29 6.00
CA ILE A 209 3.70 1.35 4.99
C ILE A 209 3.07 2.74 4.96
N LEU A 210 2.99 3.42 6.10
CA LEU A 210 2.42 4.75 6.18
C LEU A 210 3.43 5.79 5.68
N ARG A 211 3.04 6.54 4.67
CA ARG A 211 3.87 7.63 4.15
C ARG A 211 3.51 8.94 4.85
N PRO A 212 4.43 9.52 5.63
CA PRO A 212 4.19 10.79 6.29
C PRO A 212 4.12 11.95 5.30
N VAL A 213 3.36 12.97 5.64
CA VAL A 213 3.25 14.25 4.90
C VAL A 213 3.46 15.42 5.84
N ASN A 214 3.85 16.58 5.29
CA ASN A 214 3.99 17.81 6.09
C ASN A 214 2.61 18.29 6.54
N GLN A 215 2.41 18.31 7.86
CA GLN A 215 1.14 18.68 8.48
C GLN A 215 1.31 19.22 9.90
N ILE A 216 0.28 19.86 10.40
CA ILE A 216 0.07 20.11 11.82
C ILE A 216 -1.04 19.18 12.30
N SER A 217 -0.85 18.54 13.44
CA SER A 217 -1.89 17.77 14.09
C SER A 217 -1.91 18.04 15.59
N GLY A 218 -3.11 17.97 16.18
CA GLY A 218 -3.31 18.13 17.61
C GLY A 218 -4.28 17.08 18.12
N GLN A 219 -4.05 16.61 19.34
CA GLN A 219 -4.98 15.78 20.08
C GLN A 219 -5.07 16.28 21.51
N LEU A 220 -6.28 16.41 22.00
CA LEU A 220 -6.60 16.86 23.34
C LEU A 220 -7.48 15.81 24.02
N GLN A 221 -6.97 15.22 25.09
CA GLN A 221 -7.79 14.49 26.06
C GLN A 221 -8.44 15.51 26.98
N ILE A 222 -9.75 15.66 26.90
CA ILE A 222 -10.52 16.65 27.69
C ILE A 222 -10.77 16.10 29.09
N ASN A 223 -11.13 14.83 29.17
CA ASN A 223 -11.29 14.05 30.38
C ASN A 223 -11.13 12.56 30.06
N PRO A 224 -11.17 11.62 31.02
CA PRO A 224 -10.98 10.19 30.75
C PRO A 224 -11.91 9.58 29.69
N GLN A 225 -13.09 10.19 29.46
CA GLN A 225 -14.10 9.69 28.53
C GLN A 225 -14.04 10.34 27.15
N LEU A 226 -13.51 11.57 27.03
CA LEU A 226 -13.64 12.37 25.82
C LEU A 226 -12.30 12.88 25.33
N SER A 227 -11.96 12.57 24.08
CA SER A 227 -10.84 13.19 23.38
C SER A 227 -11.26 13.78 22.04
N VAL A 228 -10.55 14.82 21.62
CA VAL A 228 -10.71 15.46 20.31
C VAL A 228 -9.37 15.54 19.60
N GLY A 229 -9.39 15.40 18.28
CA GLY A 229 -8.21 15.52 17.45
C GLY A 229 -8.51 16.29 16.17
N ALA A 230 -7.51 16.97 15.63
CA ALA A 230 -7.61 17.64 14.34
C ALA A 230 -6.25 17.67 13.63
N TYR A 231 -6.28 17.79 12.32
CA TYR A 231 -5.08 17.96 11.51
C TYR A 231 -5.35 18.84 10.29
N TYR A 232 -4.28 19.44 9.76
CA TYR A 232 -4.26 20.14 8.49
C TYR A 232 -2.96 19.83 7.76
N GLN A 233 -3.04 19.41 6.48
CA GLN A 233 -1.90 19.04 5.63
C GLN A 233 -1.48 20.21 4.75
N PHE A 234 -0.18 20.45 4.69
CA PHE A 234 0.45 21.48 3.84
C PHE A 234 1.04 20.90 2.57
N GLU A 235 1.01 19.57 2.44
CA GLU A 235 1.61 18.82 1.35
C GLU A 235 0.66 17.72 0.89
N TRP A 236 0.55 17.56 -0.44
CA TRP A 236 -0.06 16.39 -1.03
C TRP A 236 1.04 15.46 -1.56
N GLU A 237 0.92 14.18 -1.21
CA GLU A 237 1.78 13.11 -1.71
C GLU A 237 0.90 11.96 -2.20
N ARG A 238 1.31 11.30 -3.26
CA ARG A 238 0.63 10.09 -3.75
C ARG A 238 1.06 8.84 -2.98
N SER A 239 0.20 7.84 -2.96
CA SER A 239 0.56 6.49 -2.52
C SER A 239 1.54 5.84 -3.50
N ASN A 240 2.49 5.07 -2.99
CA ASN A 240 3.33 4.21 -3.81
C ASN A 240 2.54 2.95 -4.17
N VAL A 241 2.24 2.78 -5.44
CA VAL A 241 1.71 1.54 -6.00
C VAL A 241 2.81 0.84 -6.81
N PRO A 242 2.74 -0.48 -7.06
CA PRO A 242 3.76 -1.17 -7.85
C PRO A 242 4.07 -0.43 -9.15
N GLY A 243 5.34 -0.09 -9.35
CA GLY A 243 5.79 0.68 -10.51
C GLY A 243 5.60 -0.13 -11.80
N ALA A 244 5.29 0.56 -12.90
CA ALA A 244 5.11 -0.08 -14.21
C ALA A 244 6.32 -0.96 -14.57
N GLY A 245 6.05 -2.18 -15.02
CA GLY A 245 7.08 -3.18 -15.31
C GLY A 245 7.69 -3.88 -14.09
N SER A 246 7.25 -3.59 -12.85
CA SER A 246 7.66 -4.34 -11.65
C SER A 246 6.89 -5.65 -11.53
N TYR A 247 7.40 -6.59 -10.71
CA TYR A 247 6.85 -7.95 -10.62
C TYR A 247 5.36 -8.01 -10.28
N LEU A 248 4.86 -7.13 -9.41
CA LEU A 248 3.43 -7.07 -9.02
C LEU A 248 2.66 -5.91 -9.67
N SER A 249 3.22 -5.28 -10.72
CA SER A 249 2.49 -4.33 -11.56
C SER A 249 1.60 -5.08 -12.54
N ASP A 250 0.35 -4.68 -12.67
CA ASP A 250 -0.63 -5.30 -13.56
C ASP A 250 -1.11 -4.39 -14.71
N VAL A 251 -0.74 -3.10 -14.67
CA VAL A 251 -1.07 -2.09 -15.68
C VAL A 251 0.09 -1.13 -15.87
N ASP A 252 0.65 -1.06 -17.07
CA ASP A 252 1.84 -0.24 -17.38
C ASP A 252 1.56 1.28 -17.43
N ALA A 253 0.30 1.68 -17.51
CA ALA A 253 -0.13 3.07 -17.53
C ALA A 253 -0.30 3.69 -16.12
N ILE A 254 -0.26 2.89 -15.05
CA ILE A 254 -0.56 3.32 -13.69
C ILE A 254 0.66 3.15 -12.79
N GLY A 255 0.85 4.11 -11.88
CA GLY A 255 1.92 4.11 -10.90
C GLY A 255 3.18 4.85 -11.34
N TYR A 256 4.22 4.75 -10.51
CA TYR A 256 5.55 5.26 -10.85
C TYR A 256 6.14 4.49 -12.02
N GLY A 257 6.91 5.19 -12.88
CA GLY A 257 7.58 4.56 -14.00
C GLY A 257 6.64 4.14 -15.11
N SER A 258 5.39 4.61 -15.12
CA SER A 258 4.52 4.43 -16.28
C SER A 258 5.21 5.02 -17.51
N GLY A 259 5.58 4.13 -18.44
CA GLY A 259 6.37 4.42 -19.62
C GLY A 259 5.49 4.69 -20.85
N PRO A 260 6.09 4.76 -22.03
CA PRO A 260 5.32 4.85 -23.26
C PRO A 260 4.46 3.59 -23.42
N LEU A 261 3.18 3.78 -23.71
CA LEU A 261 2.28 2.72 -24.14
C LEU A 261 2.58 2.47 -25.62
N ARG A 262 3.08 1.29 -25.92
CA ARG A 262 3.57 0.97 -27.27
C ARG A 262 2.44 0.62 -28.23
N GLU A 263 2.59 1.07 -29.44
CA GLU A 263 1.77 0.69 -30.62
C GLU A 263 0.28 0.98 -30.52
N VAL A 264 -0.09 2.14 -29.97
CA VAL A 264 -1.45 2.66 -30.20
C VAL A 264 -1.49 3.28 -31.59
N PHE A 265 -2.17 2.65 -32.54
CA PHE A 265 -2.21 3.08 -33.96
C PHE A 265 -0.82 3.26 -34.60
N GLY A 266 0.15 2.43 -34.21
CA GLY A 266 1.50 2.50 -34.76
C GLY A 266 2.39 3.61 -34.19
N ASN A 267 1.91 4.33 -33.17
CA ASN A 267 2.69 5.33 -32.45
C ASN A 267 2.74 5.03 -30.95
N ASP A 268 3.88 5.30 -30.32
CA ASP A 268 4.01 5.21 -28.87
C ASP A 268 3.27 6.40 -28.20
N THR A 269 2.39 6.11 -27.26
CA THR A 269 1.70 7.12 -26.44
C THR A 269 2.56 7.45 -25.22
N VAL A 270 3.05 8.68 -25.14
CA VAL A 270 4.04 9.10 -24.13
C VAL A 270 3.36 9.47 -22.80
N ASN A 271 3.95 9.06 -21.68
CA ASN A 271 3.56 9.58 -20.38
C ASN A 271 3.98 11.07 -20.25
N ALA A 272 3.02 11.96 -20.14
CA ALA A 272 3.24 13.42 -20.01
C ALA A 272 3.24 13.89 -18.53
N GLY A 273 3.41 12.97 -17.58
CA GLY A 273 3.40 13.24 -16.14
C GLY A 273 1.99 13.22 -15.53
N ASP A 274 1.90 13.49 -14.24
CA ASP A 274 0.65 13.41 -13.49
C ASP A 274 -0.05 14.77 -13.40
N LEU A 275 -1.38 14.79 -13.44
CA LEU A 275 -2.22 15.90 -13.01
C LEU A 275 -2.41 15.81 -11.49
N LYS A 276 -1.50 16.46 -10.76
CA LYS A 276 -1.45 16.42 -9.30
C LYS A 276 -2.44 17.40 -8.69
N PRO A 277 -3.06 17.06 -7.57
CA PRO A 277 -3.86 17.98 -6.77
C PRO A 277 -3.00 19.12 -6.20
N ARG A 278 -3.68 20.16 -5.74
CA ARG A 278 -3.04 21.21 -4.95
C ARG A 278 -2.63 20.71 -3.55
N ASN A 279 -1.66 21.34 -2.93
CA ASN A 279 -1.18 20.98 -1.60
C ASN A 279 -2.14 21.40 -0.46
N SER A 280 -2.98 22.41 -0.68
CA SER A 280 -3.90 22.96 0.31
C SER A 280 -5.28 22.30 0.27
N GLY A 281 -6.11 22.55 1.30
CA GLY A 281 -7.49 22.08 1.35
C GLY A 281 -7.67 20.66 1.88
N GLN A 282 -6.68 20.11 2.58
CA GLN A 282 -6.72 18.80 3.19
C GLN A 282 -6.65 18.92 4.71
N GLY A 283 -7.62 18.34 5.41
CA GLY A 283 -7.66 18.35 6.86
C GLY A 283 -8.85 17.56 7.39
N GLY A 284 -8.86 17.33 8.69
CA GLY A 284 -9.94 16.59 9.32
C GLY A 284 -9.92 16.68 10.84
N MET A 285 -10.97 16.14 11.43
CA MET A 285 -11.16 16.10 12.88
C MET A 285 -11.74 14.76 13.30
N GLN A 286 -11.52 14.43 14.57
CA GLN A 286 -12.14 13.31 15.26
C GLN A 286 -12.61 13.72 16.65
N ILE A 287 -13.66 13.04 17.11
CA ILE A 287 -14.10 13.02 18.50
C ILE A 287 -14.14 11.55 18.90
N ARG A 288 -13.50 11.18 20.01
CA ARG A 288 -13.59 9.84 20.58
C ARG A 288 -14.23 9.92 21.95
N TYR A 289 -15.18 9.01 22.20
CA TYR A 289 -15.95 8.96 23.43
C TYR A 289 -16.02 7.54 23.98
N LYS A 290 -15.55 7.36 25.22
CA LYS A 290 -15.61 6.10 25.96
C LYS A 290 -16.59 6.27 27.13
N PRO A 291 -17.81 5.68 27.09
CA PRO A 291 -18.76 5.76 28.21
C PRO A 291 -18.21 5.10 29.48
N ASP A 292 -18.50 5.67 30.61
CA ASP A 292 -18.07 5.12 31.90
C ASP A 292 -18.54 3.68 32.11
N GLY A 293 -17.69 2.87 32.70
CA GLY A 293 -17.99 1.48 33.05
C GLY A 293 -18.18 0.54 31.88
N THR A 294 -17.74 0.95 30.67
CA THR A 294 -17.80 0.13 29.46
C THR A 294 -16.42 0.01 28.81
N GLU A 295 -16.22 -1.06 28.03
CA GLU A 295 -15.09 -1.20 27.13
C GLU A 295 -15.39 -0.66 25.72
N LEU A 296 -16.56 -0.04 25.52
CA LEU A 296 -16.97 0.54 24.26
C LEU A 296 -16.31 1.91 24.06
N GLU A 297 -15.68 2.09 22.91
CA GLU A 297 -15.23 3.40 22.43
C GLU A 297 -15.95 3.75 21.13
N LEU A 298 -16.44 4.97 21.01
CA LEU A 298 -17.12 5.50 19.84
C LEU A 298 -16.27 6.60 19.21
N GLY A 299 -16.12 6.57 17.88
CA GLY A 299 -15.42 7.58 17.10
C GLY A 299 -16.36 8.31 16.13
N PHE A 300 -16.17 9.63 15.98
CA PHE A 300 -16.87 10.47 15.01
C PHE A 300 -15.83 11.25 14.21
N TYR A 301 -15.96 11.26 12.89
CA TYR A 301 -14.95 11.76 11.98
C TYR A 301 -15.53 12.64 10.89
N ALA A 302 -14.80 13.67 10.53
CA ALA A 302 -15.06 14.46 9.33
C ALA A 302 -13.73 14.90 8.72
N ALA A 303 -13.61 14.83 7.39
CA ALA A 303 -12.42 15.25 6.69
C ALA A 303 -12.72 15.73 5.27
N GLN A 304 -11.84 16.59 4.74
CA GLN A 304 -11.71 16.90 3.33
C GLN A 304 -10.30 16.55 2.89
N TYR A 305 -10.17 15.91 1.73
CA TYR A 305 -8.89 15.43 1.24
C TYR A 305 -8.87 15.36 -0.29
N HIS A 306 -7.68 15.17 -0.85
CA HIS A 306 -7.47 14.81 -2.25
C HIS A 306 -7.06 13.34 -2.34
N ASP A 307 -7.47 12.67 -3.39
CA ASP A 307 -7.16 11.24 -3.57
C ASP A 307 -5.64 11.03 -3.64
N LYS A 308 -5.16 9.93 -3.07
CA LYS A 308 -3.75 9.56 -3.05
C LYS A 308 -3.41 8.42 -4.03
N ALA A 309 -4.45 7.83 -4.60
CA ALA A 309 -4.35 6.88 -5.70
C ALA A 309 -4.88 7.53 -6.99
N PRO A 310 -4.42 7.11 -8.19
CA PRO A 310 -4.95 7.63 -9.44
C PRO A 310 -6.46 7.41 -9.55
N SER A 311 -7.21 8.47 -9.77
CA SER A 311 -8.68 8.48 -9.90
C SER A 311 -9.13 8.28 -11.33
N GLY A 312 -8.24 8.51 -12.30
CA GLY A 312 -8.50 8.33 -13.72
C GLY A 312 -7.23 8.36 -14.56
N LEU A 313 -7.39 7.99 -15.81
CA LEU A 313 -6.36 8.03 -16.84
C LEU A 313 -6.88 8.85 -18.03
N TYR A 314 -6.16 9.92 -18.39
CA TYR A 314 -6.47 10.81 -19.51
C TYR A 314 -5.51 10.55 -20.66
N ALA A 315 -6.03 10.20 -21.83
CA ALA A 315 -5.28 10.02 -23.07
C ALA A 315 -5.55 11.20 -24.01
N TYR A 316 -4.50 11.92 -24.36
CA TYR A 316 -4.57 13.13 -25.19
C TYR A 316 -4.39 12.78 -26.66
N LEU A 317 -5.32 13.25 -27.49
CA LEU A 317 -5.20 13.11 -28.95
C LEU A 317 -4.03 13.97 -29.48
N ASP A 318 -3.22 13.37 -30.34
CA ASP A 318 -2.34 14.13 -31.24
C ASP A 318 -3.17 14.70 -32.37
N GLY A 319 -3.45 16.02 -32.30
CA GLY A 319 -4.30 16.71 -33.27
C GLY A 319 -3.73 16.70 -34.68
N ALA A 320 -2.40 16.79 -34.83
CA ALA A 320 -1.74 16.81 -36.15
C ALA A 320 -1.77 15.40 -36.78
N ALA A 321 -1.41 14.37 -36.04
CA ALA A 321 -1.46 12.99 -36.53
C ALA A 321 -2.89 12.53 -36.78
N SER A 322 -3.84 12.91 -35.94
CA SER A 322 -5.27 12.60 -36.11
C SER A 322 -5.84 13.27 -37.36
N ALA A 323 -5.49 14.54 -37.61
CA ALA A 323 -5.91 15.25 -38.82
C ALA A 323 -5.29 14.65 -40.09
N ALA A 324 -4.03 14.23 -40.05
CA ALA A 324 -3.33 13.62 -41.17
C ALA A 324 -3.86 12.24 -41.55
N THR A 325 -4.31 11.45 -40.58
CA THR A 325 -4.76 10.05 -40.76
C THR A 325 -6.27 9.90 -40.86
N GLY A 326 -7.03 10.89 -40.35
CA GLY A 326 -8.49 10.76 -40.15
C GLY A 326 -8.87 9.80 -39.01
N LEU A 327 -7.91 9.34 -38.19
CA LEU A 327 -8.10 8.44 -37.07
C LEU A 327 -7.78 9.13 -35.73
N PRO A 328 -8.38 8.74 -34.62
CA PRO A 328 -8.08 9.32 -33.30
C PRO A 328 -6.73 8.80 -32.77
N ILE A 329 -5.63 9.43 -33.19
CA ILE A 329 -4.27 9.06 -32.75
C ILE A 329 -4.00 9.61 -31.36
N LEU A 330 -3.58 8.76 -30.43
CA LEU A 330 -3.16 9.16 -29.09
C LEU A 330 -1.68 9.57 -29.11
N GLY A 331 -1.37 10.77 -28.57
CA GLY A 331 0.00 11.29 -28.47
C GLY A 331 0.60 11.12 -27.07
N SER A 332 -0.21 11.37 -26.04
CA SER A 332 0.27 11.27 -24.67
C SER A 332 -0.85 10.85 -23.71
N TYR A 333 -0.46 10.48 -22.48
CA TYR A 333 -1.41 10.23 -21.40
C TYR A 333 -0.92 10.78 -20.06
N ARG A 334 -1.84 10.98 -19.12
CA ARG A 334 -1.58 11.45 -17.76
C ARG A 334 -2.47 10.72 -16.76
N GLN A 335 -1.91 10.40 -15.61
CA GLN A 335 -2.69 10.00 -14.43
C GLN A 335 -3.26 11.26 -13.78
N VAL A 336 -4.50 11.17 -13.28
CA VAL A 336 -5.19 12.29 -12.63
C VAL A 336 -5.67 11.86 -11.24
N TYR A 337 -5.60 12.78 -10.28
CA TYR A 337 -5.99 12.57 -8.90
C TYR A 337 -7.14 13.50 -8.53
N ALA A 338 -8.19 12.95 -7.94
CA ALA A 338 -9.38 13.71 -7.60
C ALA A 338 -9.15 14.66 -6.42
N GLU A 339 -9.68 15.87 -6.54
CA GLU A 339 -9.63 16.88 -5.48
C GLU A 339 -10.96 16.98 -4.72
N ASP A 340 -10.90 17.57 -3.51
CA ASP A 340 -12.05 18.00 -2.69
C ASP A 340 -13.08 16.91 -2.36
N ILE A 341 -12.58 15.72 -2.06
CA ILE A 341 -13.41 14.63 -1.52
C ILE A 341 -13.71 14.97 -0.05
N LYS A 342 -14.99 14.93 0.31
CA LYS A 342 -15.43 15.10 1.70
C LYS A 342 -15.90 13.77 2.25
N THR A 343 -15.57 13.50 3.51
CA THR A 343 -16.04 12.29 4.21
C THR A 343 -16.53 12.62 5.60
N ALA A 344 -17.55 11.90 6.04
CA ALA A 344 -17.96 11.84 7.42
C ALA A 344 -18.24 10.39 7.79
N GLY A 345 -17.90 10.00 9.02
CA GLY A 345 -18.04 8.63 9.45
C GLY A 345 -18.10 8.48 10.95
N VAL A 346 -18.48 7.28 11.37
CA VAL A 346 -18.53 6.86 12.77
C VAL A 346 -17.84 5.52 12.90
N SER A 347 -17.25 5.26 14.07
CA SER A 347 -16.68 3.96 14.41
C SER A 347 -17.06 3.53 15.82
N PHE A 348 -16.89 2.25 16.07
CA PHE A 348 -16.86 1.70 17.41
C PHE A 348 -15.70 0.72 17.56
N SER A 349 -15.19 0.57 18.77
CA SER A 349 -14.32 -0.52 19.17
C SER A 349 -14.69 -1.00 20.57
N THR A 350 -14.55 -2.31 20.83
CA THR A 350 -14.84 -2.91 22.12
C THR A 350 -14.07 -4.21 22.32
N ALA A 351 -13.72 -4.50 23.57
CA ALA A 351 -13.11 -5.76 23.96
C ALA A 351 -14.09 -6.61 24.77
N HIS A 352 -14.13 -7.91 24.50
CA HIS A 352 -14.92 -8.86 25.28
C HIS A 352 -14.19 -10.20 25.40
N GLY A 353 -13.63 -10.49 26.57
CA GLY A 353 -12.79 -11.67 26.80
C GLY A 353 -11.58 -11.67 25.85
N PRO A 354 -11.34 -12.73 25.07
CA PRO A 354 -10.24 -12.82 24.12
C PRO A 354 -10.52 -12.12 22.79
N PHE A 355 -11.72 -11.51 22.61
CA PHE A 355 -12.12 -10.85 21.37
C PHE A 355 -12.01 -9.34 21.48
N ASN A 356 -11.47 -8.72 20.43
CA ASN A 356 -11.62 -7.31 20.14
C ASN A 356 -12.43 -7.15 18.85
N PHE A 357 -13.52 -6.40 18.92
CA PHE A 357 -14.34 -6.07 17.76
C PHE A 357 -14.22 -4.58 17.46
N ALA A 358 -14.11 -4.25 16.19
CA ALA A 358 -14.17 -2.88 15.75
C ALA A 358 -14.94 -2.78 14.45
N GLY A 359 -15.53 -1.62 14.22
CA GLY A 359 -16.22 -1.36 12.96
C GLY A 359 -16.33 0.12 12.69
N GLU A 360 -16.45 0.46 11.43
CA GLU A 360 -16.64 1.84 11.00
C GLU A 360 -17.56 1.90 9.79
N THR A 361 -18.25 3.03 9.65
CA THR A 361 -19.00 3.36 8.45
C THR A 361 -18.80 4.80 8.08
N SER A 362 -18.76 5.10 6.80
CA SER A 362 -18.58 6.45 6.28
C SER A 362 -19.35 6.68 4.99
N VAL A 363 -19.63 7.96 4.74
CA VAL A 363 -20.15 8.44 3.46
C VAL A 363 -19.13 9.42 2.89
N ARG A 364 -18.89 9.30 1.58
CA ARG A 364 -18.01 10.22 0.84
C ARG A 364 -18.85 10.99 -0.18
N TRP A 365 -18.61 12.29 -0.26
CA TRP A 365 -19.18 13.20 -1.27
C TRP A 365 -18.08 13.65 -2.20
N ASN A 366 -18.45 13.92 -3.44
CA ASN A 366 -17.51 14.30 -4.48
C ASN A 366 -16.40 13.25 -4.69
N ALA A 367 -16.69 11.98 -4.40
CA ALA A 367 -15.74 10.88 -4.53
C ALA A 367 -15.53 10.53 -6.01
N PRO A 368 -14.30 10.23 -6.46
CA PRO A 368 -14.09 9.66 -7.78
C PRO A 368 -14.71 8.26 -7.81
N LEU A 369 -15.31 7.95 -8.96
CA LEU A 369 -15.81 6.60 -9.25
C LEU A 369 -14.91 5.95 -10.28
N VAL A 370 -14.76 4.63 -10.21
CA VAL A 370 -13.95 3.88 -11.17
C VAL A 370 -14.44 4.16 -12.58
N SER A 371 -13.57 4.72 -13.39
CA SER A 371 -13.89 5.23 -14.72
C SER A 371 -13.04 4.54 -15.79
N ASN A 372 -13.58 4.40 -16.98
CA ASN A 372 -12.82 3.95 -18.14
C ASN A 372 -11.79 5.02 -18.55
N LEU A 373 -10.91 4.67 -19.50
CA LEU A 373 -9.96 5.60 -20.10
C LEU A 373 -10.71 6.78 -20.74
N GLN A 374 -10.31 8.01 -20.41
CA GLN A 374 -10.92 9.24 -20.95
C GLN A 374 -10.04 9.84 -22.04
N VAL A 375 -10.60 10.03 -23.23
CA VAL A 375 -9.90 10.66 -24.36
C VAL A 375 -10.10 12.17 -24.30
N VAL A 376 -8.99 12.92 -24.32
CA VAL A 376 -8.96 14.38 -24.24
C VAL A 376 -8.74 14.96 -25.62
N ALA A 377 -9.69 15.79 -26.10
CA ALA A 377 -9.56 16.49 -27.36
C ALA A 377 -8.50 17.61 -27.29
N PRO A 378 -7.83 17.96 -28.41
CA PRO A 378 -6.87 19.05 -28.43
C PRO A 378 -7.50 20.38 -27.96
N GLY A 379 -6.78 21.08 -27.08
CA GLY A 379 -7.22 22.37 -26.53
C GLY A 379 -8.24 22.30 -25.38
N LEU A 380 -8.66 21.12 -24.96
CA LEU A 380 -9.49 20.95 -23.77
C LEU A 380 -8.61 21.04 -22.52
N ASP A 381 -8.94 21.96 -21.61
CA ASP A 381 -8.31 22.09 -20.31
C ASP A 381 -8.99 21.13 -19.32
N VAL A 382 -8.21 20.21 -18.74
CA VAL A 382 -8.72 19.17 -17.84
C VAL A 382 -7.82 19.02 -16.60
N ASP A 383 -8.44 18.74 -15.47
CA ASP A 383 -7.77 18.60 -14.18
C ASP A 383 -8.38 17.46 -13.34
N GLY A 384 -8.09 17.42 -12.05
CA GLY A 384 -8.69 16.50 -11.07
C GLY A 384 -9.74 17.17 -10.17
N GLY A 385 -10.05 18.45 -10.36
CA GLY A 385 -10.89 19.28 -9.50
C GLY A 385 -12.19 19.72 -10.16
N ASP A 386 -12.12 20.80 -10.94
CA ASP A 386 -13.30 21.47 -11.50
C ASP A 386 -13.63 21.00 -12.93
N ASN A 387 -12.60 20.63 -13.72
CA ASN A 387 -12.68 20.20 -15.12
C ASN A 387 -12.36 18.71 -15.28
N GLU A 388 -12.78 17.90 -14.33
CA GLU A 388 -12.56 16.46 -14.39
C GLU A 388 -13.42 15.77 -15.45
N LEU A 389 -12.87 14.73 -16.10
CA LEU A 389 -13.59 13.88 -17.05
C LEU A 389 -14.04 12.55 -16.44
N PHE A 390 -13.40 12.08 -15.38
CA PHE A 390 -13.82 10.86 -14.69
C PHE A 390 -15.15 11.06 -13.93
N ALA A 391 -15.86 9.98 -13.68
CA ALA A 391 -17.14 10.00 -12.98
C ALA A 391 -16.95 10.40 -11.50
N ARG A 392 -17.84 11.25 -11.00
CA ARG A 392 -17.94 11.63 -9.59
C ARG A 392 -19.25 11.16 -8.98
N GLY A 393 -19.22 10.90 -7.68
CA GLY A 393 -20.44 10.47 -6.99
C GLY A 393 -20.41 10.61 -5.49
N LYS A 394 -21.47 10.04 -4.90
CA LYS A 394 -21.58 9.79 -3.46
C LYS A 394 -21.40 8.30 -3.23
N THR A 395 -20.62 7.92 -2.23
CA THR A 395 -20.36 6.53 -1.88
C THR A 395 -20.56 6.29 -0.40
N ALA A 396 -20.97 5.07 -0.03
CA ALA A 396 -21.02 4.59 1.34
C ALA A 396 -20.04 3.43 1.52
N HIS A 397 -19.44 3.36 2.69
CA HIS A 397 -18.43 2.39 3.04
C HIS A 397 -18.69 1.83 4.44
N ALA A 398 -18.40 0.57 4.67
CA ALA A 398 -18.44 -0.06 5.98
C ALA A 398 -17.32 -1.11 6.10
N ASN A 399 -16.69 -1.15 7.26
CA ASN A 399 -15.71 -2.15 7.66
C ASN A 399 -16.13 -2.73 9.02
N LEU A 400 -16.01 -4.04 9.17
CA LEU A 400 -16.23 -4.73 10.45
C LEU A 400 -15.08 -5.70 10.66
N SER A 401 -14.39 -5.57 11.78
CA SER A 401 -13.22 -6.37 12.11
C SER A 401 -13.36 -7.08 13.45
N ALA A 402 -12.67 -8.21 13.57
CA ALA A 402 -12.53 -8.96 14.80
C ALA A 402 -11.09 -9.45 14.94
N ILE A 403 -10.54 -9.34 16.14
CA ILE A 403 -9.28 -9.93 16.55
C ILE A 403 -9.57 -10.90 17.68
N TYR A 404 -9.14 -12.14 17.56
CA TYR A 404 -9.24 -13.17 18.58
C TYR A 404 -7.86 -13.57 19.03
N LEU A 405 -7.60 -13.48 20.34
CA LEU A 405 -6.36 -13.96 20.94
C LEU A 405 -6.48 -15.46 21.23
N LEU A 406 -5.65 -16.26 20.55
CA LEU A 406 -5.63 -17.70 20.68
C LEU A 406 -5.12 -18.10 22.07
N SER A 407 -5.95 -18.82 22.82
CA SER A 407 -5.53 -19.45 24.07
C SER A 407 -4.67 -20.69 23.79
N PRO A 408 -3.74 -21.06 24.66
CA PRO A 408 -2.96 -22.28 24.53
C PRO A 408 -3.82 -23.53 24.38
N THR A 409 -3.41 -24.42 23.46
CA THR A 409 -4.05 -25.71 23.18
C THR A 409 -2.99 -26.80 22.98
N SER A 410 -3.40 -28.01 22.58
CA SER A 410 -2.45 -29.04 22.14
C SER A 410 -1.82 -28.76 20.76
N PHE A 411 -2.32 -27.77 20.02
CA PHE A 411 -1.87 -27.44 18.65
C PHE A 411 -0.99 -26.20 18.59
N TRP A 412 -1.09 -25.28 19.54
CA TRP A 412 -0.32 -24.04 19.62
C TRP A 412 -0.26 -23.50 21.05
N ASP A 413 0.76 -22.72 21.34
CA ASP A 413 0.96 -22.09 22.67
C ASP A 413 0.24 -20.74 22.79
N GLY A 414 -0.20 -20.15 21.67
CA GLY A 414 -0.88 -18.87 21.62
C GLY A 414 -1.02 -18.36 20.19
N GLY A 415 -1.18 -17.04 20.05
CA GLY A 415 -1.26 -16.40 18.75
C GLY A 415 -2.47 -15.51 18.56
N SER A 416 -2.84 -15.23 17.30
CA SER A 416 -4.00 -14.40 16.98
C SER A 416 -4.71 -14.89 15.72
N ALA A 417 -6.02 -14.58 15.65
CA ALA A 417 -6.82 -14.69 14.44
C ALA A 417 -7.48 -13.33 14.19
N LEU A 418 -7.32 -12.80 12.98
CA LEU A 418 -7.85 -11.51 12.56
C LEU A 418 -8.78 -11.72 11.37
N ALA A 419 -9.87 -10.96 11.34
CA ALA A 419 -10.78 -10.95 10.18
C ALA A 419 -11.31 -9.53 9.98
N GLU A 420 -11.46 -9.12 8.73
CA GLU A 420 -12.15 -7.89 8.35
C GLU A 420 -13.03 -8.13 7.13
N LEU A 421 -14.30 -7.76 7.28
CA LEU A 421 -15.29 -7.68 6.21
C LEU A 421 -15.44 -6.23 5.80
N ALA A 422 -15.25 -5.93 4.52
CA ALA A 422 -15.40 -4.60 3.96
C ALA A 422 -16.47 -4.58 2.88
N TRP A 423 -17.32 -3.56 2.90
CA TRP A 423 -18.38 -3.31 1.92
C TRP A 423 -18.34 -1.86 1.47
N ASN A 424 -18.67 -1.66 0.20
CA ASN A 424 -18.90 -0.31 -0.33
C ASN A 424 -20.03 -0.29 -1.35
N ARG A 425 -20.59 0.91 -1.54
CA ARG A 425 -21.70 1.15 -2.45
C ARG A 425 -21.62 2.52 -3.09
N THR A 426 -21.80 2.61 -4.39
CA THR A 426 -22.07 3.87 -5.07
C THR A 426 -23.54 4.26 -4.85
N LEU A 427 -23.78 5.32 -4.09
CA LEU A 427 -25.12 5.84 -3.79
C LEU A 427 -25.72 6.58 -4.98
N SER A 428 -24.92 7.44 -5.61
CA SER A 428 -25.31 8.20 -6.80
C SER A 428 -24.09 8.63 -7.61
N VAL A 429 -24.27 8.72 -8.93
CA VAL A 429 -23.34 9.38 -9.84
C VAL A 429 -23.79 10.83 -10.00
N THR A 430 -22.91 11.79 -9.74
CA THR A 430 -23.25 13.23 -9.72
C THR A 430 -22.69 14.01 -10.89
N LYS A 431 -21.56 13.55 -11.46
CA LYS A 431 -20.93 14.13 -12.65
C LYS A 431 -20.41 13.01 -13.56
N ASN A 432 -20.33 13.30 -14.85
CA ASN A 432 -19.68 12.47 -15.88
C ASN A 432 -20.12 10.99 -15.87
N ALA A 433 -21.43 10.73 -15.78
CA ALA A 433 -21.96 9.37 -15.67
C ALA A 433 -21.54 8.46 -16.85
N ALA A 434 -21.30 9.00 -18.03
CA ALA A 434 -20.82 8.25 -19.20
C ALA A 434 -19.39 7.73 -19.06
N ALA A 435 -18.60 8.33 -18.16
CA ALA A 435 -17.23 7.88 -17.87
C ALA A 435 -17.15 6.70 -16.91
N LEU A 436 -18.25 6.42 -16.18
CA LEU A 436 -18.27 5.29 -15.24
C LEU A 436 -17.96 4.00 -15.99
N ASP A 437 -17.01 3.21 -15.45
CA ASP A 437 -16.66 1.91 -16.02
C ASP A 437 -17.89 0.97 -15.97
N SER A 438 -18.38 0.62 -17.15
CA SER A 438 -19.60 -0.20 -17.30
C SER A 438 -19.44 -1.63 -16.78
N ASN A 439 -18.21 -2.08 -16.52
CA ASN A 439 -17.93 -3.40 -15.97
C ASN A 439 -17.95 -3.41 -14.43
N THR A 440 -18.20 -2.27 -13.78
CA THR A 440 -18.35 -2.18 -12.33
C THR A 440 -19.76 -2.56 -11.87
N THR A 441 -19.89 -2.89 -10.61
CA THR A 441 -21.16 -3.05 -9.91
C THR A 441 -21.36 -1.92 -8.90
N ARG A 442 -22.60 -1.70 -8.51
CA ARG A 442 -22.94 -0.68 -7.54
C ARG A 442 -22.44 -0.99 -6.14
N ASP A 443 -22.41 -2.26 -5.78
CA ASP A 443 -21.97 -2.80 -4.50
C ASP A 443 -20.77 -3.71 -4.71
N ALA A 444 -19.90 -3.77 -3.69
CA ALA A 444 -18.86 -4.78 -3.60
C ALA A 444 -18.56 -5.14 -2.15
N THR A 445 -18.25 -6.41 -1.90
CA THR A 445 -17.94 -6.95 -0.57
C THR A 445 -16.67 -7.78 -0.64
N ALA A 446 -15.74 -7.55 0.28
CA ALA A 446 -14.50 -8.31 0.38
C ALA A 446 -14.24 -8.75 1.83
N LEU A 447 -13.54 -9.88 1.97
CA LEU A 447 -13.13 -10.45 3.26
C LEU A 447 -11.63 -10.69 3.24
N ARG A 448 -10.96 -10.35 4.35
CA ARG A 448 -9.59 -10.78 4.63
C ARG A 448 -9.53 -11.43 5.99
N VAL A 449 -8.82 -12.55 6.06
CA VAL A 449 -8.54 -13.27 7.30
C VAL A 449 -7.06 -13.53 7.43
N LEU A 450 -6.56 -13.55 8.66
CA LEU A 450 -5.20 -13.88 9.01
C LEU A 450 -5.22 -14.70 10.30
N LEU A 451 -4.64 -15.89 10.27
CA LEU A 451 -4.46 -16.77 11.42
C LEU A 451 -2.96 -16.89 11.68
N GLU A 452 -2.53 -16.62 12.91
CA GLU A 452 -1.13 -16.62 13.31
C GLU A 452 -0.91 -17.44 14.60
N PRO A 453 -0.99 -18.78 14.53
CA PRO A 453 -0.63 -19.61 15.68
C PRO A 453 0.86 -19.43 16.01
N ALA A 454 1.15 -19.35 17.30
CA ALA A 454 2.49 -19.17 17.85
C ALA A 454 2.88 -20.36 18.71
N TYR A 455 4.18 -20.69 18.66
CA TYR A 455 4.84 -21.77 19.40
C TYR A 455 6.05 -21.18 20.09
N PHE A 456 6.05 -21.19 21.42
CA PHE A 456 7.10 -20.54 22.19
C PHE A 456 8.20 -21.53 22.56
N GLN A 457 9.45 -21.07 22.46
CA GLN A 457 10.65 -21.81 22.87
C GLN A 457 10.70 -23.22 22.26
N VAL A 458 10.37 -23.35 20.95
CA VAL A 458 10.47 -24.64 20.24
C VAL A 458 11.89 -25.21 20.26
N ILE A 459 12.87 -24.34 20.36
CA ILE A 459 14.28 -24.55 20.71
C ILE A 459 14.66 -23.35 21.57
N ASP A 460 15.65 -23.49 22.45
CA ASP A 460 16.10 -22.44 23.36
C ASP A 460 16.31 -21.11 22.63
N GLY A 461 15.54 -20.09 23.03
CA GLY A 461 15.58 -18.75 22.47
C GLY A 461 14.85 -18.55 21.14
N ILE A 462 14.16 -19.58 20.59
CA ILE A 462 13.43 -19.48 19.31
C ILE A 462 11.92 -19.64 19.53
N ASP A 463 11.19 -18.60 19.16
CA ASP A 463 9.73 -18.63 19.01
C ASP A 463 9.37 -18.76 17.53
N LEU A 464 8.35 -19.57 17.20
CA LEU A 464 7.82 -19.71 15.85
C LEU A 464 6.41 -19.12 15.75
N THR A 465 6.09 -18.56 14.58
CA THR A 465 4.73 -18.17 14.20
C THR A 465 4.45 -18.70 12.80
N VAL A 466 3.23 -19.17 12.55
CA VAL A 466 2.80 -19.68 11.24
C VAL A 466 1.68 -18.78 10.69
N PRO A 467 1.99 -17.65 10.03
CA PRO A 467 0.96 -16.80 9.43
C PRO A 467 0.30 -17.51 8.25
N ILE A 468 -1.04 -17.55 8.25
CA ILE A 468 -1.90 -18.11 7.20
C ILE A 468 -2.90 -17.02 6.85
N GLY A 469 -2.78 -16.42 5.68
CA GLY A 469 -3.61 -15.31 5.22
C GLY A 469 -4.48 -15.67 4.02
N MET A 470 -5.65 -15.07 3.92
CA MET A 470 -6.50 -15.13 2.74
C MET A 470 -7.26 -13.82 2.57
N GLY A 471 -7.26 -13.29 1.37
CA GLY A 471 -8.11 -12.18 0.94
C GLY A 471 -8.97 -12.61 -0.24
N VAL A 472 -10.28 -12.29 -0.23
CA VAL A 472 -11.20 -12.66 -1.30
C VAL A 472 -12.28 -11.60 -1.49
N VAL A 473 -12.61 -11.29 -2.73
CA VAL A 473 -13.82 -10.54 -3.07
C VAL A 473 -15.00 -11.50 -3.09
N LEU A 474 -15.92 -11.35 -2.15
CA LEU A 474 -17.09 -12.22 -2.00
C LEU A 474 -18.15 -11.92 -3.05
N ASP A 475 -18.37 -10.64 -3.34
CA ASP A 475 -19.34 -10.20 -4.33
C ASP A 475 -18.99 -8.84 -4.91
N GLY A 476 -19.42 -8.61 -6.16
CA GLY A 476 -19.32 -7.33 -6.83
C GLY A 476 -17.95 -7.00 -7.44
N ARG A 477 -17.92 -5.87 -8.13
CA ARG A 477 -16.75 -5.20 -8.71
C ARG A 477 -16.88 -3.71 -8.42
N SER A 478 -16.18 -3.25 -7.38
CA SER A 478 -16.42 -1.92 -6.83
C SER A 478 -16.31 -0.81 -7.85
N SER A 479 -17.35 0.03 -7.91
CA SER A 479 -17.31 1.33 -8.59
C SER A 479 -16.86 2.47 -7.67
N ALA A 480 -16.81 2.24 -6.35
CA ALA A 480 -16.52 3.25 -5.33
C ALA A 480 -15.07 3.25 -4.84
N VAL A 481 -14.36 2.13 -5.01
CA VAL A 481 -12.96 1.93 -4.61
C VAL A 481 -12.22 1.30 -5.77
N SER A 482 -11.02 1.79 -6.06
CA SER A 482 -10.20 1.23 -7.13
C SER A 482 -9.96 -0.28 -6.95
N LYS A 483 -9.60 -0.97 -8.02
CA LYS A 483 -9.42 -2.43 -8.11
C LYS A 483 -8.58 -3.03 -6.97
N ALA A 484 -7.59 -2.30 -6.44
CA ALA A 484 -6.76 -2.75 -5.32
C ALA A 484 -7.62 -2.96 -4.06
N GLY A 485 -7.80 -4.22 -3.65
CA GLY A 485 -8.63 -4.63 -2.52
C GLY A 485 -10.04 -5.09 -2.87
N PHE A 486 -10.63 -4.65 -4.00
CA PHE A 486 -11.95 -5.06 -4.50
C PHE A 486 -11.87 -5.46 -5.98
N GLY A 487 -11.08 -6.49 -6.26
CA GLY A 487 -10.94 -7.04 -7.61
C GLY A 487 -12.19 -7.78 -8.09
N ASN A 488 -12.01 -8.76 -8.96
CA ASN A 488 -13.11 -9.55 -9.48
C ASN A 488 -13.72 -10.46 -8.41
N THR A 489 -15.02 -10.68 -8.48
CA THR A 489 -15.76 -11.64 -7.62
C THR A 489 -15.08 -13.01 -7.64
N HIS A 490 -14.92 -13.60 -6.45
CA HIS A 490 -14.24 -14.88 -6.23
C HIS A 490 -12.75 -14.89 -6.62
N SER A 491 -12.10 -13.74 -6.68
CA SER A 491 -10.67 -13.61 -6.83
C SER A 491 -10.01 -13.05 -5.57
N GLY A 492 -8.73 -13.30 -5.43
CA GLY A 492 -7.98 -12.81 -4.27
C GLY A 492 -6.58 -13.37 -4.21
N ASP A 493 -6.09 -13.46 -2.99
CA ASP A 493 -4.78 -14.02 -2.66
C ASP A 493 -4.89 -14.92 -1.42
N TRP A 494 -3.97 -15.86 -1.30
CA TRP A 494 -3.71 -16.56 -0.06
C TRP A 494 -2.22 -16.70 0.18
N SER A 495 -1.85 -16.81 1.43
CA SER A 495 -0.46 -16.96 1.84
C SER A 495 -0.31 -17.92 3.00
N VAL A 496 0.84 -18.59 3.06
CA VAL A 496 1.27 -19.36 4.21
C VAL A 496 2.75 -19.09 4.45
N GLY A 497 3.11 -18.91 5.72
CA GLY A 497 4.47 -18.60 6.09
C GLY A 497 4.94 -19.34 7.33
N LEU A 498 6.22 -19.22 7.59
CA LEU A 498 6.87 -19.62 8.84
C LEU A 498 7.79 -18.46 9.25
N LYS A 499 7.60 -17.93 10.45
CA LYS A 499 8.44 -16.90 11.03
C LYS A 499 9.10 -17.44 12.29
N ALA A 500 10.42 -17.36 12.37
CA ALA A 500 11.20 -17.65 13.56
C ALA A 500 11.73 -16.35 14.16
N THR A 501 11.52 -16.14 15.45
CA THR A 501 12.10 -15.02 16.20
C THR A 501 13.13 -15.57 17.18
N TYR A 502 14.40 -15.22 16.99
CA TYR A 502 15.50 -15.66 17.84
C TYR A 502 15.91 -14.55 18.80
N LEU A 503 15.88 -14.89 20.11
CA LEU A 503 16.23 -14.01 21.23
C LEU A 503 15.52 -12.65 21.18
N GLN A 504 14.29 -12.60 20.65
CA GLN A 504 13.48 -11.38 20.48
C GLN A 504 14.19 -10.27 19.66
N ARG A 505 15.21 -10.63 18.89
CA ARG A 505 16.07 -9.70 18.16
C ARG A 505 16.16 -10.00 16.66
N TRP A 506 16.24 -11.27 16.27
CA TRP A 506 16.36 -11.70 14.90
C TRP A 506 15.06 -12.30 14.42
N ASP A 507 14.50 -11.78 13.37
CA ASP A 507 13.37 -12.40 12.67
C ASP A 507 13.85 -13.04 11.36
N VAL A 508 13.53 -14.31 11.15
CA VAL A 508 13.72 -15.03 9.88
C VAL A 508 12.35 -15.49 9.43
N GLY A 509 11.96 -15.17 8.21
CA GLY A 509 10.65 -15.55 7.68
C GLY A 509 10.75 -16.16 6.29
N LEU A 510 9.97 -17.21 6.07
CA LEU A 510 9.69 -17.82 4.76
C LEU A 510 8.20 -17.68 4.51
N ASN A 511 7.80 -17.21 3.32
CA ASN A 511 6.40 -17.02 2.98
C ASN A 511 6.14 -17.39 1.52
N TYR A 512 5.01 -18.06 1.27
CA TYR A 512 4.48 -18.33 -0.06
C TYR A 512 3.19 -17.52 -0.25
N VAL A 513 3.05 -16.90 -1.41
CA VAL A 513 1.86 -16.14 -1.83
C VAL A 513 1.37 -16.64 -3.17
N ASN A 514 0.06 -16.82 -3.29
CA ASN A 514 -0.60 -17.20 -4.53
C ASN A 514 -1.80 -16.28 -4.80
N PHE A 515 -2.00 -15.95 -6.06
CA PHE A 515 -3.12 -15.13 -6.53
C PHE A 515 -4.09 -16.01 -7.31
N PHE A 516 -5.31 -16.17 -6.81
CA PHE A 516 -6.32 -17.02 -7.42
C PHE A 516 -7.45 -16.21 -8.08
N GLY A 517 -8.09 -16.80 -9.09
CA GLY A 517 -9.14 -16.18 -9.87
C GLY A 517 -8.98 -16.43 -11.37
N ALA A 518 -9.92 -15.94 -12.17
CA ALA A 518 -9.86 -16.09 -13.63
C ALA A 518 -8.75 -15.17 -14.22
N PRO A 519 -7.69 -15.73 -14.84
CA PRO A 519 -6.63 -14.93 -15.43
C PRO A 519 -7.15 -14.03 -16.55
N LYS A 520 -6.94 -12.72 -16.41
CA LYS A 520 -7.26 -11.71 -17.43
C LYS A 520 -6.33 -10.53 -17.28
N ALA A 521 -5.90 -9.93 -18.37
CA ALA A 521 -5.17 -8.67 -18.37
C ALA A 521 -5.95 -7.57 -17.63
N GLY A 522 -5.25 -6.55 -17.13
CA GLY A 522 -5.86 -5.50 -16.30
C GLY A 522 -6.96 -4.70 -16.99
N LEU A 523 -6.81 -4.43 -18.29
CA LEU A 523 -7.80 -3.73 -19.11
C LEU A 523 -8.40 -4.65 -20.18
N ARG A 524 -9.65 -4.35 -20.56
CA ARG A 524 -10.37 -4.97 -21.68
C ARG A 524 -10.13 -4.18 -22.98
N GLU A 525 -10.51 -4.79 -24.10
CA GLU A 525 -10.44 -4.18 -25.43
C GLU A 525 -11.27 -2.88 -25.57
N ASP A 526 -12.29 -2.70 -24.73
CA ASP A 526 -13.18 -1.54 -24.70
C ASP A 526 -12.67 -0.41 -23.78
N GLY A 527 -11.46 -0.54 -23.21
CA GLY A 527 -10.87 0.44 -22.28
C GLY A 527 -11.39 0.38 -20.85
N ASN A 528 -12.33 -0.52 -20.54
CA ASN A 528 -12.81 -0.78 -19.19
C ASN A 528 -11.87 -1.74 -18.45
N PHE A 529 -11.86 -1.71 -17.12
CA PHE A 529 -11.12 -2.70 -16.32
C PHE A 529 -11.71 -4.10 -16.49
N SER A 530 -10.84 -5.11 -16.58
CA SER A 530 -11.28 -6.50 -16.77
C SER A 530 -11.87 -7.11 -15.52
N TYR A 531 -11.45 -6.65 -14.34
CA TYR A 531 -11.75 -7.26 -13.04
C TYR A 531 -11.40 -8.76 -12.96
N GLY A 532 -10.51 -9.24 -13.81
CA GLY A 532 -9.89 -10.56 -13.68
C GLY A 532 -8.66 -10.54 -12.78
N GLN A 533 -8.13 -11.72 -12.47
CA GLN A 533 -6.89 -11.86 -11.72
C GLN A 533 -5.70 -11.64 -12.65
N SER A 534 -5.19 -10.42 -12.68
CA SER A 534 -4.04 -10.01 -13.51
C SER A 534 -2.70 -10.51 -12.99
N LEU A 535 -2.66 -11.01 -11.75
CA LEU A 535 -1.47 -11.59 -11.11
C LEU A 535 -1.54 -13.12 -10.98
N ALA A 536 -2.44 -13.80 -11.72
CA ALA A 536 -2.73 -15.23 -11.55
C ALA A 536 -1.53 -16.17 -11.75
N ASP A 537 -0.49 -15.71 -12.44
CA ASP A 537 0.74 -16.47 -12.69
C ASP A 537 1.97 -15.92 -11.93
N ARG A 538 1.75 -15.01 -10.98
CA ARG A 538 2.81 -14.33 -10.22
C ARG A 538 2.90 -14.78 -8.77
N ASP A 539 2.64 -16.06 -8.53
CA ASP A 539 2.91 -16.65 -7.24
C ASP A 539 4.42 -16.66 -6.95
N PHE A 540 4.75 -16.50 -5.69
CA PHE A 540 6.15 -16.43 -5.28
C PHE A 540 6.39 -16.98 -3.88
N VAL A 541 7.62 -17.43 -3.66
CA VAL A 541 8.18 -17.67 -2.33
C VAL A 541 9.11 -16.53 -1.99
N SER A 542 9.06 -16.07 -0.75
CA SER A 542 9.99 -15.06 -0.24
C SER A 542 10.64 -15.51 1.06
N LEU A 543 11.90 -15.09 1.25
CA LEU A 543 12.69 -15.29 2.46
C LEU A 543 13.18 -13.93 2.94
N TYR A 544 13.19 -13.71 4.26
CA TYR A 544 13.86 -12.53 4.83
C TYR A 544 14.57 -12.86 6.14
N VAL A 545 15.59 -12.07 6.43
CA VAL A 545 16.27 -11.99 7.72
C VAL A 545 16.30 -10.52 8.14
N LYS A 546 15.83 -10.24 9.35
CA LYS A 546 15.72 -8.89 9.89
C LYS A 546 16.27 -8.83 11.30
N THR A 547 16.96 -7.75 11.64
CA THR A 547 17.38 -7.44 13.02
C THR A 547 17.19 -5.95 13.30
N SER A 548 16.92 -5.62 14.57
CA SER A 548 16.84 -4.24 15.06
C SER A 548 17.79 -4.04 16.23
N PHE A 549 18.41 -2.88 16.31
CA PHE A 549 19.41 -2.51 17.33
C PHE A 549 19.47 -1.01 17.57
#